data_dfcff234b5aec6edd2093ce86d37b5b0
#
_entry.id   dfcff234b5aec6edd2093ce86d37b5b0
#
_cell.length_a   1.000
_cell.length_b   1.000
_cell.length_c   1.000
_cell.angle_alpha   90.00
_cell.angle_beta   90.00
_cell.angle_gamma   90.00
#
_symmetry.space_group_name_H-M   'P 1'
#
loop_
_entity.id
_entity.type
_entity.pdbx_description
1 polymer ?
#
loop_
_entity_poly.entity_id
_entity_poly.type
_entity_poly.pdbx_seq_one_letter_code
_entity_poly.pdbx_strand_id
1 'polypeptide(L)'
;MSSSSKQSSNKVAVTVRVRPLNAREKATANVYQHFKRSGKTTLTEYTPDGQPKSKTTAEFDHVFSPDDTTDDLFDSVAKPIVDSALDGVNGTIFAYGQTSSGKTFTMNGDETMDFPGILPLSALHIFDTIEHTGSSREYLVRVSFVEIYNEIVTDLLNPSAGQIKIRESRERGVFVESTETIVRDCDDLMKVFMKGSKSRHVGSTSMNERSSRSHTIFRITIESKHVVAVEEDDDNAVDDDRRSSTSSTSSTSSTSSTASDGGDISGAVLVSTLSLVDLAGSENVRNTGAKGVRLREGGNINKSLLTLSGVIQTLSANQGKAGSRHVRFRDSKLTRLLQPSLVGNCRTSVICCITPSAEHAEETRSTLRFAASAKTLTTQTKVRKTKDLSF
;
A
#
# COMPACT_ATOMS: atom_id res chain seq x y z
N MET A 1 33.63 10.36 3.23
CA MET A 1 32.86 10.89 2.07
C MET A 1 31.59 10.10 2.01
N SER A 2 30.43 10.72 2.20
CA SER A 2 29.14 10.03 2.29
C SER A 2 28.69 9.65 0.89
N SER A 3 28.54 8.36 0.63
CA SER A 3 27.94 7.86 -0.61
C SER A 3 26.50 8.33 -0.70
N SER A 4 26.23 9.27 -1.60
CA SER A 4 24.90 9.76 -1.94
C SER A 4 24.14 8.63 -2.67
N SER A 5 23.33 7.84 -1.94
CA SER A 5 22.36 6.95 -2.56
C SER A 5 21.43 7.78 -3.45
N LYS A 6 21.34 7.45 -4.73
CA LYS A 6 20.43 8.11 -5.69
C LYS A 6 19.00 8.07 -5.14
N GLN A 7 18.50 9.23 -4.74
CA GLN A 7 17.15 9.42 -4.26
C GLN A 7 16.25 9.61 -5.47
N SER A 8 15.34 8.66 -5.75
CA SER A 8 14.37 8.84 -6.82
C SER A 8 13.10 9.49 -6.26
N SER A 9 12.63 10.54 -6.93
CA SER A 9 11.34 11.17 -6.62
C SER A 9 10.24 10.45 -7.40
N ASN A 10 9.30 9.84 -6.69
CA ASN A 10 8.16 9.14 -7.28
C ASN A 10 6.87 9.90 -7.01
N LYS A 11 6.04 10.07 -8.03
CA LYS A 11 4.69 10.58 -7.86
C LYS A 11 3.81 9.52 -7.19
N VAL A 12 2.85 9.97 -6.39
CA VAL A 12 1.79 9.09 -5.89
C VAL A 12 0.93 8.68 -7.09
N ALA A 13 0.83 7.37 -7.33
CA ALA A 13 -0.02 6.83 -8.38
C ALA A 13 -1.49 6.90 -7.94
N VAL A 14 -2.36 7.42 -8.80
CA VAL A 14 -3.78 7.56 -8.51
C VAL A 14 -4.60 6.83 -9.55
N THR A 15 -5.33 5.83 -9.08
CA THR A 15 -6.19 4.97 -9.88
C THR A 15 -7.66 5.19 -9.51
N VAL A 16 -8.55 5.20 -10.50
CA VAL A 16 -10.00 5.17 -10.26
C VAL A 16 -10.54 3.83 -10.67
N ARG A 17 -11.32 3.20 -9.79
CA ARG A 17 -12.06 1.97 -10.06
C ARG A 17 -13.55 2.24 -10.00
N VAL A 18 -14.24 2.03 -11.09
CA VAL A 18 -15.72 2.12 -11.20
C VAL A 18 -16.30 0.74 -10.98
N ARG A 19 -17.06 0.51 -9.91
CA ARG A 19 -17.71 -0.78 -9.70
C ARG A 19 -18.96 -0.94 -10.59
N PRO A 20 -19.44 -2.15 -10.84
CA PRO A 20 -20.74 -2.35 -11.47
C PRO A 20 -21.89 -1.79 -10.60
N LEU A 21 -23.01 -1.48 -11.24
CA LEU A 21 -24.26 -1.16 -10.52
C LEU A 21 -24.73 -2.39 -9.75
N ASN A 22 -25.09 -2.20 -8.47
CA ASN A 22 -25.66 -3.26 -7.65
C ASN A 22 -27.14 -3.50 -8.00
N ALA A 23 -27.76 -4.57 -7.44
CA ALA A 23 -29.13 -4.94 -7.73
C ALA A 23 -30.14 -3.83 -7.36
N ARG A 24 -29.92 -3.12 -6.23
CA ARG A 24 -30.77 -2.01 -5.80
C ARG A 24 -30.68 -0.82 -6.74
N GLU A 25 -29.48 -0.46 -7.16
CA GLU A 25 -29.26 0.63 -8.12
C GLU A 25 -29.87 0.30 -9.50
N LYS A 26 -29.80 -0.97 -9.94
CA LYS A 26 -30.43 -1.45 -11.19
C LYS A 26 -31.96 -1.40 -11.14
N ALA A 27 -32.57 -1.55 -9.96
CA ALA A 27 -33.99 -1.51 -9.77
C ALA A 27 -34.60 -0.09 -9.74
N THR A 28 -33.74 0.96 -9.68
CA THR A 28 -34.18 2.35 -9.62
C THR A 28 -34.65 2.82 -11.02
N ALA A 29 -35.76 3.55 -11.09
CA ALA A 29 -36.21 4.18 -12.35
C ALA A 29 -35.15 5.20 -12.84
N ASN A 30 -34.90 5.23 -14.15
CA ASN A 30 -33.87 6.06 -14.80
C ASN A 30 -32.44 5.68 -14.48
N VAL A 31 -32.13 4.38 -14.45
CA VAL A 31 -30.78 3.87 -14.24
C VAL A 31 -29.87 4.25 -15.41
N TYR A 32 -28.89 5.10 -15.16
CA TYR A 32 -27.79 5.34 -16.10
C TYR A 32 -26.48 5.43 -15.35
N GLN A 33 -25.41 5.09 -16.03
CA GLN A 33 -24.08 5.25 -15.48
C GLN A 33 -23.65 6.71 -15.62
N HIS A 34 -23.63 7.42 -14.51
CA HIS A 34 -23.27 8.83 -14.46
C HIS A 34 -21.77 9.07 -14.72
N PHE A 35 -20.93 8.13 -14.32
CA PHE A 35 -19.48 8.15 -14.55
C PHE A 35 -19.06 6.92 -15.34
N LYS A 36 -18.34 7.12 -16.47
CA LYS A 36 -17.83 6.04 -17.31
C LYS A 36 -16.38 6.30 -17.68
N ARG A 37 -15.64 5.21 -17.85
CA ARG A 37 -14.32 5.26 -18.46
C ARG A 37 -14.47 5.62 -19.94
N SER A 38 -13.76 6.66 -20.38
CA SER A 38 -13.68 7.06 -21.78
C SER A 38 -12.32 6.79 -22.43
N GLY A 39 -11.34 6.35 -21.63
CA GLY A 39 -10.00 5.92 -22.02
C GLY A 39 -9.30 5.23 -20.87
N LYS A 40 -8.11 4.64 -21.08
CA LYS A 40 -7.35 3.94 -20.04
C LYS A 40 -7.03 4.80 -18.81
N THR A 41 -6.96 6.12 -19.00
CA THR A 41 -6.61 7.12 -17.98
C THR A 41 -7.71 8.14 -17.75
N THR A 42 -8.83 8.06 -18.49
CA THR A 42 -9.82 9.13 -18.57
C THR A 42 -11.17 8.67 -18.06
N LEU A 43 -11.73 9.44 -17.11
CA LEU A 43 -13.08 9.29 -16.59
C LEU A 43 -13.93 10.48 -17.01
N THR A 44 -15.13 10.22 -17.53
CA THR A 44 -16.06 11.27 -17.99
C THR A 44 -17.39 11.14 -17.27
N GLU A 45 -17.95 12.29 -16.87
CA GLU A 45 -19.30 12.40 -16.33
C GLU A 45 -20.31 12.56 -17.49
N TYR A 46 -21.44 11.86 -17.41
CA TYR A 46 -22.51 11.85 -18.40
C TYR A 46 -23.82 12.41 -17.84
N THR A 47 -24.62 12.99 -18.73
CA THR A 47 -26.00 13.39 -18.43
C THR A 47 -26.95 12.19 -18.53
N PRO A 48 -28.20 12.29 -18.05
CA PRO A 48 -29.23 11.26 -18.26
C PRO A 48 -29.45 10.89 -19.73
N ASP A 49 -29.31 11.89 -20.63
CA ASP A 49 -29.48 11.72 -22.09
C ASP A 49 -28.25 11.07 -22.74
N GLY A 50 -27.26 10.61 -21.95
CA GLY A 50 -26.06 9.94 -22.42
C GLY A 50 -25.02 10.85 -23.06
N GLN A 51 -25.14 12.18 -22.90
CA GLN A 51 -24.18 13.14 -23.42
C GLN A 51 -23.04 13.37 -22.43
N PRO A 52 -21.77 13.44 -22.90
CA PRO A 52 -20.65 13.74 -22.03
C PRO A 52 -20.71 15.20 -21.59
N LYS A 53 -20.49 15.46 -20.30
CA LYS A 53 -20.32 16.82 -19.79
C LYS A 53 -18.89 17.29 -20.06
N SER A 54 -18.73 18.17 -21.03
CA SER A 54 -17.44 18.60 -21.58
C SER A 54 -16.42 19.18 -20.56
N LYS A 55 -16.89 19.65 -19.41
CA LYS A 55 -16.02 20.23 -18.35
C LYS A 55 -15.67 19.28 -17.20
N THR A 56 -16.09 18.01 -17.25
CA THR A 56 -15.96 17.06 -16.14
C THR A 56 -15.17 15.80 -16.52
N THR A 57 -14.34 15.92 -17.56
CA THR A 57 -13.37 14.88 -17.89
C THR A 57 -12.14 15.03 -16.99
N ALA A 58 -11.83 13.98 -16.24
CA ALA A 58 -10.68 13.94 -15.34
C ALA A 58 -9.71 12.85 -15.78
N GLU A 59 -8.40 13.13 -15.66
CA GLU A 59 -7.33 12.24 -16.06
C GLU A 59 -6.56 11.74 -14.84
N PHE A 60 -6.41 10.41 -14.74
CA PHE A 60 -5.70 9.69 -13.68
C PHE A 60 -4.60 8.82 -14.28
N ASP A 61 -3.85 8.10 -13.46
CA ASP A 61 -2.83 7.18 -13.96
C ASP A 61 -3.47 5.94 -14.57
N HIS A 62 -4.55 5.44 -13.95
CA HIS A 62 -5.40 4.37 -14.50
C HIS A 62 -6.86 4.61 -14.17
N VAL A 63 -7.75 4.19 -15.06
CA VAL A 63 -9.20 4.12 -14.83
C VAL A 63 -9.70 2.73 -15.19
N PHE A 64 -10.23 2.02 -14.20
CA PHE A 64 -10.85 0.69 -14.36
C PHE A 64 -12.36 0.82 -14.43
N SER A 65 -12.95 0.15 -15.41
CA SER A 65 -14.40 0.05 -15.63
C SER A 65 -14.99 -1.13 -14.85
N PRO A 66 -16.31 -1.27 -14.82
CA PRO A 66 -16.96 -2.45 -14.23
C PRO A 66 -16.59 -3.79 -14.84
N ASP A 67 -16.07 -3.79 -16.07
CA ASP A 67 -15.69 -5.00 -16.81
C ASP A 67 -14.26 -5.44 -16.54
N ASP A 68 -13.45 -4.57 -15.93
CA ASP A 68 -12.05 -4.90 -15.59
C ASP A 68 -12.00 -5.68 -14.26
N THR A 69 -11.14 -6.69 -14.22
CA THR A 69 -10.98 -7.56 -13.05
C THR A 69 -10.08 -6.95 -11.97
N THR A 70 -10.02 -7.58 -10.80
CA THR A 70 -9.06 -7.19 -9.77
C THR A 70 -7.64 -7.62 -10.15
N ASP A 71 -7.48 -8.70 -10.95
CA ASP A 71 -6.19 -9.13 -11.48
C ASP A 71 -5.60 -8.08 -12.43
N ASP A 72 -6.41 -7.51 -13.34
CA ASP A 72 -5.96 -6.41 -14.22
C ASP A 72 -5.46 -5.20 -13.41
N LEU A 73 -6.18 -4.88 -12.33
CA LEU A 73 -5.81 -3.79 -11.42
C LEU A 73 -4.55 -4.16 -10.64
N PHE A 74 -4.43 -5.39 -10.16
CA PHE A 74 -3.25 -5.88 -9.45
C PHE A 74 -2.02 -5.77 -10.33
N ASP A 75 -2.04 -6.32 -11.53
CA ASP A 75 -0.91 -6.33 -12.46
C ASP A 75 -0.44 -4.91 -12.81
N SER A 76 -1.40 -4.00 -13.07
CA SER A 76 -1.08 -2.64 -13.50
C SER A 76 -0.65 -1.71 -12.36
N VAL A 77 -1.17 -1.91 -11.13
CA VAL A 77 -1.07 -0.93 -10.05
C VAL A 77 -0.37 -1.49 -8.81
N ALA A 78 -0.79 -2.66 -8.33
CA ALA A 78 -0.31 -3.21 -7.06
C ALA A 78 1.01 -3.96 -7.21
N LYS A 79 1.14 -4.82 -8.21
CA LYS A 79 2.33 -5.64 -8.46
C LYS A 79 3.62 -4.83 -8.50
N PRO A 80 3.73 -3.69 -9.22
CA PRO A 80 4.96 -2.89 -9.21
C PRO A 80 5.33 -2.33 -7.83
N ILE A 81 4.37 -2.20 -6.91
CA ILE A 81 4.61 -1.75 -5.53
C ILE A 81 5.07 -2.93 -4.68
N VAL A 82 4.48 -4.11 -4.87
CA VAL A 82 4.89 -5.36 -4.22
C VAL A 82 6.32 -5.72 -4.62
N ASP A 83 6.65 -5.65 -5.91
CA ASP A 83 8.02 -5.87 -6.41
C ASP A 83 9.01 -4.91 -5.76
N SER A 84 8.65 -3.61 -5.67
CA SER A 84 9.49 -2.64 -4.97
C SER A 84 9.68 -2.98 -3.48
N ALA A 85 8.67 -3.60 -2.84
CA ALA A 85 8.79 -4.04 -1.45
C ALA A 85 9.75 -5.24 -1.32
N LEU A 86 9.72 -6.18 -2.24
CA LEU A 86 10.69 -7.27 -2.32
C LEU A 86 12.13 -6.75 -2.51
N ASP A 87 12.29 -5.60 -3.20
CA ASP A 87 13.55 -4.90 -3.40
C ASP A 87 13.97 -3.97 -2.24
N GLY A 88 13.27 -4.02 -1.10
CA GLY A 88 13.61 -3.23 0.10
C GLY A 88 13.10 -1.79 0.11
N VAL A 89 12.14 -1.43 -0.74
CA VAL A 89 11.48 -0.12 -0.77
C VAL A 89 10.07 -0.24 -0.18
N ASN A 90 9.75 0.59 0.82
CA ASN A 90 8.40 0.54 1.40
C ASN A 90 7.32 0.82 0.35
N GLY A 91 6.21 0.07 0.46
CA GLY A 91 5.03 0.19 -0.37
C GLY A 91 3.78 0.53 0.44
N THR A 92 2.88 1.34 -0.12
CA THR A 92 1.55 1.54 0.47
C THR A 92 0.50 1.62 -0.63
N ILE A 93 -0.56 0.84 -0.47
CA ILE A 93 -1.75 0.87 -1.32
C ILE A 93 -2.95 1.13 -0.42
N PHE A 94 -3.74 2.15 -0.71
CA PHE A 94 -4.95 2.39 0.04
C PHE A 94 -6.16 2.67 -0.85
N ALA A 95 -7.30 2.07 -0.46
CA ALA A 95 -8.59 2.25 -1.10
C ALA A 95 -9.35 3.39 -0.43
N TYR A 96 -9.82 4.36 -1.22
CA TYR A 96 -10.58 5.53 -0.79
C TYR A 96 -11.90 5.61 -1.56
N GLY A 97 -12.96 6.05 -0.91
CA GLY A 97 -14.28 6.23 -1.52
C GLY A 97 -15.41 6.06 -0.51
N GLN A 98 -16.64 6.31 -0.92
CA GLN A 98 -17.81 6.16 -0.06
C GLN A 98 -18.06 4.71 0.37
N THR A 99 -18.93 4.50 1.36
CA THR A 99 -19.46 3.17 1.70
C THR A 99 -20.09 2.52 0.47
N SER A 100 -19.95 1.21 0.34
CA SER A 100 -20.45 0.42 -0.80
C SER A 100 -19.89 0.82 -2.19
N SER A 101 -18.77 1.57 -2.26
CA SER A 101 -18.08 1.86 -3.53
C SER A 101 -17.14 0.75 -4.00
N GLY A 102 -16.96 -0.31 -3.19
CA GLY A 102 -16.11 -1.45 -3.53
C GLY A 102 -14.69 -1.42 -2.95
N LYS A 103 -14.38 -0.58 -1.94
CA LYS A 103 -13.06 -0.52 -1.28
C LYS A 103 -12.61 -1.88 -0.73
N THR A 104 -13.43 -2.45 0.15
CA THR A 104 -13.13 -3.74 0.80
C THR A 104 -13.05 -4.87 -0.23
N PHE A 105 -13.93 -4.90 -1.22
CA PHE A 105 -13.84 -5.85 -2.34
C PHE A 105 -12.54 -5.69 -3.12
N THR A 106 -12.13 -4.45 -3.40
CA THR A 106 -10.85 -4.19 -4.10
C THR A 106 -9.64 -4.64 -3.28
N MET A 107 -9.67 -4.43 -1.96
CA MET A 107 -8.53 -4.76 -1.09
C MET A 107 -8.50 -6.24 -0.68
N ASN A 108 -9.64 -6.80 -0.30
CA ASN A 108 -9.73 -8.12 0.31
C ASN A 108 -10.30 -9.19 -0.63
N GLY A 109 -11.10 -8.80 -1.63
CA GLY A 109 -11.88 -9.70 -2.45
C GLY A 109 -13.26 -10.01 -1.85
N ASP A 110 -13.86 -11.08 -2.30
CA ASP A 110 -15.09 -11.66 -1.75
C ASP A 110 -14.78 -12.67 -0.63
N GLU A 111 -15.82 -13.08 0.10
CA GLU A 111 -15.68 -14.01 1.24
C GLU A 111 -15.32 -15.44 0.79
N THR A 112 -15.68 -15.81 -0.43
CA THR A 112 -15.41 -17.15 -1.00
C THR A 112 -14.03 -17.28 -1.63
N MET A 113 -13.33 -16.15 -1.80
CA MET A 113 -12.05 -16.05 -2.52
C MET A 113 -12.13 -16.42 -4.02
N ASP A 114 -13.35 -16.50 -4.59
CA ASP A 114 -13.53 -16.67 -6.03
C ASP A 114 -13.06 -15.44 -6.80
N PHE A 115 -13.13 -14.26 -6.15
CA PHE A 115 -12.65 -12.99 -6.66
C PHE A 115 -11.64 -12.38 -5.67
N PRO A 116 -10.36 -12.77 -5.73
CA PRO A 116 -9.36 -12.29 -4.79
C PRO A 116 -9.13 -10.79 -4.93
N GLY A 117 -8.90 -10.12 -3.78
CA GLY A 117 -8.52 -8.71 -3.73
C GLY A 117 -7.00 -8.52 -3.83
N ILE A 118 -6.57 -7.25 -3.73
CA ILE A 118 -5.15 -6.89 -3.77
C ILE A 118 -4.35 -7.60 -2.68
N LEU A 119 -4.93 -7.80 -1.48
CA LEU A 119 -4.21 -8.42 -0.37
C LEU A 119 -3.88 -9.90 -0.65
N PRO A 120 -4.86 -10.77 -1.00
CA PRO A 120 -4.55 -12.15 -1.38
C PRO A 120 -3.60 -12.24 -2.58
N LEU A 121 -3.81 -11.43 -3.62
CA LEU A 121 -2.93 -11.39 -4.79
C LEU A 121 -1.50 -10.95 -4.44
N SER A 122 -1.35 -9.98 -3.53
CA SER A 122 -0.04 -9.57 -3.03
C SER A 122 0.65 -10.69 -2.25
N ALA A 123 -0.10 -11.41 -1.40
CA ALA A 123 0.44 -12.54 -0.64
C ALA A 123 0.93 -13.64 -1.60
N LEU A 124 0.11 -14.03 -2.55
CA LEU A 124 0.47 -15.02 -3.56
C LEU A 124 1.74 -14.61 -4.33
N HIS A 125 1.77 -13.37 -4.84
CA HIS A 125 2.91 -12.87 -5.61
C HIS A 125 4.20 -12.79 -4.78
N ILE A 126 4.13 -12.41 -3.50
CA ILE A 126 5.29 -12.35 -2.61
C ILE A 126 5.88 -13.75 -2.44
N PHE A 127 5.07 -14.76 -2.08
CA PHE A 127 5.57 -16.10 -1.80
C PHE A 127 5.99 -16.86 -3.08
N ASP A 128 5.29 -16.64 -4.18
CA ASP A 128 5.71 -17.14 -5.50
C ASP A 128 7.09 -16.58 -5.90
N THR A 129 7.31 -15.29 -5.72
CA THR A 129 8.62 -14.65 -5.98
C THR A 129 9.70 -15.18 -5.05
N ILE A 130 9.41 -15.40 -3.76
CA ILE A 130 10.34 -15.97 -2.79
C ILE A 130 10.75 -17.39 -3.20
N GLU A 131 9.80 -18.21 -3.60
CA GLU A 131 10.04 -19.58 -4.05
C GLU A 131 10.92 -19.59 -5.31
N HIS A 132 10.62 -18.74 -6.30
CA HIS A 132 11.41 -18.63 -7.54
C HIS A 132 12.81 -18.06 -7.33
N THR A 133 13.03 -17.26 -6.27
CA THR A 133 14.37 -16.73 -5.93
C THR A 133 15.32 -17.83 -5.42
N GLY A 134 14.77 -18.94 -4.92
CA GLY A 134 15.51 -20.13 -4.46
C GLY A 134 16.47 -19.83 -3.32
N SER A 135 17.60 -20.58 -3.25
CA SER A 135 18.58 -20.47 -2.17
C SER A 135 19.50 -19.24 -2.25
N SER A 136 19.35 -18.37 -3.26
CA SER A 136 20.21 -17.19 -3.43
C SER A 136 19.91 -16.09 -2.41
N ARG A 137 18.73 -16.16 -1.74
CA ARG A 137 18.30 -15.14 -0.79
C ARG A 137 17.46 -15.75 0.33
N GLU A 138 17.74 -15.39 1.55
CA GLU A 138 16.93 -15.71 2.72
C GLU A 138 15.88 -14.61 2.94
N TYR A 139 14.66 -15.02 3.31
CA TYR A 139 13.56 -14.11 3.59
C TYR A 139 12.94 -14.37 4.96
N LEU A 140 12.58 -13.29 5.65
CA LEU A 140 11.75 -13.31 6.84
C LEU A 140 10.54 -12.41 6.58
N VAL A 141 9.35 -12.99 6.59
CA VAL A 141 8.09 -12.27 6.38
C VAL A 141 7.30 -12.23 7.67
N ARG A 142 6.91 -11.02 8.10
CA ARG A 142 6.07 -10.80 9.28
C ARG A 142 4.86 -9.96 8.90
N VAL A 143 3.73 -10.25 9.54
CA VAL A 143 2.49 -9.52 9.31
C VAL A 143 1.96 -8.94 10.60
N SER A 144 1.34 -7.77 10.51
CA SER A 144 0.56 -7.16 11.57
C SER A 144 -0.74 -6.58 11.01
N PHE A 145 -1.78 -6.54 11.85
CA PHE A 145 -3.09 -6.10 11.40
C PHE A 145 -3.74 -5.22 12.47
N VAL A 146 -3.94 -3.96 12.13
CA VAL A 146 -4.49 -2.97 13.06
C VAL A 146 -5.77 -2.34 12.51
N GLU A 147 -6.67 -1.98 13.41
CA GLU A 147 -7.89 -1.24 13.13
C GLU A 147 -7.84 0.14 13.78
N ILE A 148 -8.33 1.16 13.08
CA ILE A 148 -8.59 2.48 13.62
C ILE A 148 -10.10 2.71 13.59
N TYR A 149 -10.72 2.70 14.75
CA TYR A 149 -12.14 2.96 14.92
C TYR A 149 -12.33 4.05 15.96
N ASN A 150 -13.09 5.10 15.62
CA ASN A 150 -13.36 6.21 16.52
C ASN A 150 -12.08 6.85 17.12
N GLU A 151 -11.02 7.01 16.33
CA GLU A 151 -9.68 7.50 16.75
C GLU A 151 -9.00 6.61 17.83
N ILE A 152 -9.43 5.38 17.99
CA ILE A 152 -8.81 4.33 18.81
C ILE A 152 -8.11 3.35 17.89
N VAL A 153 -6.85 3.01 18.20
CA VAL A 153 -6.08 2.00 17.46
C VAL A 153 -6.11 0.70 18.25
N THR A 154 -6.54 -0.39 17.61
CA THR A 154 -6.61 -1.73 18.19
C THR A 154 -5.84 -2.72 17.34
N ASP A 155 -5.27 -3.72 17.99
CA ASP A 155 -4.59 -4.84 17.35
C ASP A 155 -5.60 -5.94 17.03
N LEU A 156 -5.82 -6.23 15.74
CA LEU A 156 -6.76 -7.27 15.32
C LEU A 156 -6.21 -8.71 15.53
N LEU A 157 -4.88 -8.85 15.69
CA LEU A 157 -4.26 -10.15 15.99
C LEU A 157 -4.23 -10.44 17.48
N ASN A 158 -4.30 -9.40 18.31
CA ASN A 158 -4.39 -9.49 19.78
C ASN A 158 -5.42 -8.49 20.35
N PRO A 159 -6.73 -8.72 20.14
CA PRO A 159 -7.78 -7.80 20.61
C PRO A 159 -7.79 -7.59 22.13
N SER A 160 -7.28 -8.55 22.90
CA SER A 160 -7.19 -8.49 24.36
C SER A 160 -6.20 -7.43 24.86
N ALA A 161 -5.27 -6.98 24.04
CA ALA A 161 -4.36 -5.87 24.38
C ALA A 161 -5.09 -4.52 24.50
N GLY A 162 -6.35 -4.42 24.03
CA GLY A 162 -7.13 -3.20 24.06
C GLY A 162 -6.55 -2.11 23.13
N GLN A 163 -6.56 -0.87 23.62
CA GLN A 163 -6.03 0.26 22.84
C GLN A 163 -4.51 0.24 22.83
N ILE A 164 -3.92 0.21 21.62
CA ILE A 164 -2.48 0.33 21.42
C ILE A 164 -2.07 1.78 21.07
N LYS A 165 -0.82 2.13 21.40
CA LYS A 165 -0.30 3.49 21.24
C LYS A 165 0.50 3.63 19.94
N ILE A 166 0.36 4.78 19.29
CA ILE A 166 1.25 5.18 18.21
C ILE A 166 2.52 5.77 18.82
N ARG A 167 3.67 5.22 18.42
CA ARG A 167 5.00 5.64 18.84
C ARG A 167 5.72 6.32 17.67
N GLU A 168 6.79 7.00 17.99
CA GLU A 168 7.68 7.61 17.02
C GLU A 168 9.12 7.48 17.53
N SER A 169 10.00 6.94 16.71
CA SER A 169 11.43 6.86 17.00
C SER A 169 12.24 7.36 15.81
N ARG A 170 13.48 7.73 16.05
CA ARG A 170 14.40 8.22 15.00
C ARG A 170 14.70 7.14 13.96
N GLU A 171 14.74 5.88 14.38
CA GLU A 171 15.10 4.74 13.55
C GLU A 171 13.91 4.18 12.79
N ARG A 172 12.75 4.00 13.45
CA ARG A 172 11.55 3.36 12.90
C ARG A 172 10.53 4.36 12.33
N GLY A 173 10.71 5.67 12.59
CA GLY A 173 9.69 6.68 12.28
C GLY A 173 8.42 6.49 13.11
N VAL A 174 7.26 6.69 12.51
CA VAL A 174 5.95 6.48 13.16
C VAL A 174 5.52 5.03 13.03
N PHE A 175 5.25 4.37 14.15
CA PHE A 175 4.82 2.97 14.22
C PHE A 175 3.82 2.72 15.34
N VAL A 176 3.22 1.54 15.36
CA VAL A 176 2.38 1.03 16.47
C VAL A 176 3.03 -0.22 17.06
N GLU A 177 2.87 -0.39 18.37
CA GLU A 177 3.28 -1.59 19.10
C GLU A 177 2.20 -2.67 18.94
N SER A 178 2.03 -3.18 17.73
CA SER A 178 1.11 -4.28 17.42
C SER A 178 1.82 -5.61 17.40
N THR A 179 1.07 -6.70 17.58
CA THR A 179 1.57 -8.06 17.41
C THR A 179 2.04 -8.25 15.97
N GLU A 180 3.24 -8.76 15.81
CA GLU A 180 3.80 -9.21 14.54
C GLU A 180 3.86 -10.73 14.52
N THR A 181 3.31 -11.36 13.50
CA THR A 181 3.28 -12.81 13.33
C THR A 181 4.16 -13.18 12.15
N ILE A 182 5.13 -14.09 12.36
CA ILE A 182 5.93 -14.65 11.27
C ILE A 182 5.04 -15.57 10.45
N VAL A 183 5.13 -15.46 9.13
CA VAL A 183 4.41 -16.28 8.16
C VAL A 183 5.42 -16.89 7.18
N ARG A 184 5.22 -18.16 6.84
CA ARG A 184 6.17 -18.95 6.04
C ARG A 184 5.74 -19.14 4.60
N ASP A 185 4.43 -19.05 4.36
CA ASP A 185 3.81 -19.25 3.06
C ASP A 185 2.54 -18.39 2.93
N CYS A 186 1.94 -18.43 1.75
CA CYS A 186 0.71 -17.71 1.44
C CYS A 186 -0.45 -18.15 2.35
N ASP A 187 -0.56 -19.44 2.63
CA ASP A 187 -1.63 -20.00 3.46
C ASP A 187 -1.55 -19.51 4.91
N ASP A 188 -0.33 -19.47 5.47
CA ASP A 188 -0.11 -18.93 6.82
C ASP A 188 -0.50 -17.44 6.88
N LEU A 189 -0.11 -16.64 5.88
CA LEU A 189 -0.48 -15.24 5.79
C LEU A 189 -2.01 -15.09 5.74
N MET A 190 -2.67 -15.88 4.87
CA MET A 190 -4.12 -15.83 4.73
C MET A 190 -4.85 -16.29 6.00
N LYS A 191 -4.35 -17.31 6.73
CA LYS A 191 -4.90 -17.70 8.05
C LYS A 191 -4.82 -16.54 9.05
N VAL A 192 -3.70 -15.82 9.12
CA VAL A 192 -3.52 -14.64 9.99
C VAL A 192 -4.47 -13.52 9.59
N PHE A 193 -4.61 -13.23 8.29
CA PHE A 193 -5.55 -12.24 7.77
C PHE A 193 -7.00 -12.59 8.12
N MET A 194 -7.43 -13.84 7.90
CA MET A 194 -8.79 -14.32 8.21
C MET A 194 -9.09 -14.24 9.73
N LYS A 195 -8.10 -14.58 10.57
CA LYS A 195 -8.21 -14.45 12.04
C LYS A 195 -8.45 -12.98 12.43
N GLY A 196 -7.67 -12.05 11.92
CA GLY A 196 -7.82 -10.62 12.21
C GLY A 196 -9.13 -10.04 11.67
N SER A 197 -9.55 -10.45 10.47
CA SER A 197 -10.83 -10.06 9.87
C SER A 197 -12.01 -10.54 10.73
N LYS A 198 -11.97 -11.76 11.23
CA LYS A 198 -12.98 -12.28 12.15
C LYS A 198 -13.03 -11.48 13.46
N SER A 199 -11.88 -11.04 13.99
CA SER A 199 -11.82 -10.18 15.18
C SER A 199 -12.47 -8.83 14.96
N ARG A 200 -12.33 -8.25 13.75
CA ARG A 200 -13.02 -7.01 13.34
C ARG A 200 -14.54 -7.15 13.37
N HIS A 201 -15.06 -8.30 12.92
CA HIS A 201 -16.52 -8.57 12.85
C HIS A 201 -17.13 -8.81 14.23
N VAL A 202 -16.48 -9.52 15.15
CA VAL A 202 -17.00 -9.82 16.50
C VAL A 202 -17.25 -8.55 17.32
N GLY A 203 -16.50 -7.47 17.09
CA GLY A 203 -16.72 -6.16 17.73
C GLY A 203 -17.92 -5.37 17.19
N SER A 204 -18.66 -5.89 16.18
CA SER A 204 -19.82 -5.21 15.60
C SER A 204 -21.11 -5.73 16.24
N THR A 205 -21.92 -4.82 16.80
CA THR A 205 -23.32 -5.14 17.14
C THR A 205 -24.14 -5.19 15.84
N SER A 206 -25.06 -6.13 15.75
CA SER A 206 -25.82 -6.60 14.60
C SER A 206 -26.60 -5.55 13.74
N MET A 207 -26.42 -4.27 13.94
CA MET A 207 -27.06 -3.19 13.18
C MET A 207 -26.14 -2.17 12.52
N ASN A 208 -24.81 -2.27 12.73
CA ASN A 208 -23.85 -1.30 12.16
C ASN A 208 -22.71 -2.07 11.52
N GLU A 209 -22.61 -2.02 10.20
CA GLU A 209 -21.43 -2.47 9.46
C GLU A 209 -20.19 -1.71 9.92
N ARG A 210 -19.48 -2.24 10.92
CA ARG A 210 -18.25 -1.65 11.47
C ARG A 210 -17.19 -1.48 10.38
N SER A 211 -17.22 -2.36 9.37
CA SER A 211 -16.35 -2.31 8.21
C SER A 211 -16.43 -0.98 7.44
N SER A 212 -17.63 -0.39 7.33
CA SER A 212 -17.80 0.90 6.65
C SER A 212 -17.31 2.09 7.50
N ARG A 213 -17.03 1.89 8.80
CA ARG A 213 -16.75 2.95 9.78
C ARG A 213 -15.37 2.86 10.43
N SER A 214 -14.61 1.86 10.12
CA SER A 214 -13.24 1.69 10.62
C SER A 214 -12.25 1.63 9.47
N HIS A 215 -11.03 2.11 9.70
CA HIS A 215 -9.91 1.92 8.79
C HIS A 215 -9.13 0.70 9.25
N THR A 216 -8.70 -0.12 8.32
CA THR A 216 -7.78 -1.22 8.62
C THR A 216 -6.46 -1.04 7.88
N ILE A 217 -5.37 -1.41 8.54
CA ILE A 217 -4.03 -1.40 7.98
C ILE A 217 -3.44 -2.80 8.17
N PHE A 218 -3.32 -3.56 7.11
CA PHE A 218 -2.59 -4.81 7.07
C PHE A 218 -1.18 -4.52 6.58
N ARG A 219 -0.16 -4.92 7.36
CA ARG A 219 1.25 -4.66 7.04
C ARG A 219 1.96 -5.99 6.85
N ILE A 220 2.72 -6.07 5.77
CA ILE A 220 3.63 -7.16 5.47
C ILE A 220 5.03 -6.56 5.53
N THR A 221 5.82 -6.97 6.53
CA THR A 221 7.23 -6.59 6.66
C THR A 221 8.08 -7.69 6.05
N ILE A 222 8.90 -7.35 5.08
CA ILE A 222 9.77 -8.26 4.35
C ILE A 222 11.21 -7.88 4.67
N GLU A 223 11.94 -8.82 5.23
CA GLU A 223 13.39 -8.74 5.42
C GLU A 223 14.03 -9.77 4.50
N SER A 224 15.10 -9.41 3.81
CA SER A 224 15.80 -10.33 2.93
C SER A 224 17.30 -10.09 2.92
N LYS A 225 18.07 -11.18 2.85
CA LYS A 225 19.55 -11.18 2.86
C LYS A 225 20.06 -12.10 1.74
N HIS A 226 21.05 -11.65 0.99
CA HIS A 226 21.74 -12.53 0.05
C HIS A 226 22.52 -13.60 0.81
N VAL A 227 22.36 -14.85 0.37
CA VAL A 227 23.21 -15.96 0.81
C VAL A 227 24.47 -15.91 0.00
N VAL A 228 25.61 -15.70 0.65
CA VAL A 228 26.92 -15.85 0.01
C VAL A 228 27.23 -17.35 0.02
N ALA A 229 27.37 -17.97 -1.15
CA ALA A 229 27.90 -19.31 -1.23
C ALA A 229 29.31 -19.28 -0.62
N VAL A 230 29.53 -19.97 0.46
CA VAL A 230 30.88 -20.27 0.96
C VAL A 230 31.40 -21.31 -0.02
N GLU A 231 32.32 -20.91 -0.90
CA GLU A 231 33.13 -21.88 -1.62
C GLU A 231 33.92 -22.62 -0.52
N GLU A 232 33.59 -23.87 -0.27
CA GLU A 232 34.42 -24.78 0.52
C GLU A 232 35.69 -24.94 -0.29
N ASP A 233 36.79 -24.28 0.13
CA ASP A 233 38.12 -24.55 -0.34
C ASP A 233 38.41 -26.01 0.00
N ASP A 234 38.35 -26.87 -0.99
CA ASP A 234 38.75 -28.28 -0.91
C ASP A 234 40.30 -28.32 -0.83
N ASP A 235 40.84 -27.98 0.36
CA ASP A 235 42.25 -28.14 0.70
C ASP A 235 42.61 -29.62 0.83
N ASN A 236 42.46 -30.36 -0.24
CA ASN A 236 43.03 -31.69 -0.40
C ASN A 236 44.07 -31.73 -1.55
N ALA A 237 45.09 -30.87 -1.47
CA ALA A 237 46.29 -31.02 -2.26
C ALA A 237 47.32 -31.76 -1.42
N VAL A 238 47.43 -33.05 -1.66
CA VAL A 238 48.50 -33.94 -1.21
C VAL A 238 49.83 -33.43 -1.74
N ASP A 239 50.74 -33.19 -0.76
CA ASP A 239 52.15 -32.93 -0.88
C ASP A 239 52.80 -33.97 -1.81
N ASP A 240 53.40 -33.56 -2.93
CA ASP A 240 54.44 -34.37 -3.60
C ASP A 240 55.54 -33.44 -4.19
N ASP A 241 56.67 -33.60 -3.58
CA ASP A 241 57.96 -32.97 -3.77
C ASP A 241 58.50 -33.18 -5.21
N ARG A 242 58.97 -32.10 -5.91
CA ARG A 242 60.20 -32.07 -6.69
C ARG A 242 60.43 -30.79 -7.51
N ARG A 243 61.48 -30.04 -7.04
CA ARG A 243 62.51 -29.32 -7.81
C ARG A 243 62.26 -28.94 -9.28
N SER A 244 62.36 -27.71 -9.69
CA SER A 244 63.60 -27.00 -10.14
C SER A 244 63.26 -25.75 -10.97
N SER A 245 63.93 -24.69 -10.60
CA SER A 245 64.53 -23.55 -11.34
C SER A 245 63.98 -23.21 -12.77
N THR A 246 63.69 -21.96 -12.98
CA THR A 246 64.34 -20.90 -13.76
C THR A 246 63.38 -19.91 -14.40
N SER A 247 63.61 -18.64 -14.03
CA SER A 247 63.70 -17.41 -14.84
C SER A 247 62.53 -16.94 -15.75
N SER A 248 62.08 -15.73 -15.41
CA SER A 248 61.90 -14.54 -16.27
C SER A 248 60.86 -14.60 -17.37
N THR A 249 59.88 -13.75 -17.37
CA THR A 249 59.84 -12.42 -17.98
C THR A 249 58.42 -11.85 -17.97
N SER A 250 58.39 -10.57 -17.72
CA SER A 250 57.27 -9.64 -17.81
C SER A 250 56.48 -9.67 -19.11
N SER A 251 55.15 -9.58 -19.04
CA SER A 251 54.40 -8.77 -20.02
C SER A 251 53.07 -8.31 -19.38
N THR A 252 53.04 -7.02 -19.13
CA THR A 252 51.88 -6.22 -18.83
C THR A 252 50.90 -6.26 -20.02
N SER A 253 49.67 -6.70 -19.78
CA SER A 253 48.56 -6.34 -20.63
C SER A 253 47.44 -5.72 -19.77
N SER A 254 47.38 -4.41 -19.85
CA SER A 254 46.31 -3.58 -19.31
C SER A 254 45.02 -3.84 -20.07
N THR A 255 44.10 -4.55 -19.45
CA THR A 255 42.68 -4.49 -19.86
C THR A 255 41.92 -3.61 -18.87
N SER A 256 41.56 -2.44 -19.35
CA SER A 256 40.67 -1.52 -18.69
C SER A 256 39.27 -2.15 -18.55
N SER A 257 38.98 -2.77 -17.43
CA SER A 257 37.62 -3.05 -17.02
C SER A 257 37.07 -1.79 -16.35
N THR A 258 36.09 -1.18 -17.00
CA THR A 258 35.24 -0.17 -16.41
C THR A 258 34.58 -0.75 -15.16
N ALA A 259 35.08 -0.38 -14.00
CA ALA A 259 34.46 -0.67 -12.72
C ALA A 259 33.13 0.06 -12.66
N SER A 260 32.03 -0.67 -12.85
CA SER A 260 30.73 -0.26 -12.37
C SER A 260 30.81 -0.24 -10.85
N ASP A 261 30.62 0.94 -10.26
CA ASP A 261 30.60 1.23 -8.84
C ASP A 261 29.38 0.51 -8.17
N GLY A 262 29.50 -0.78 -7.96
CA GLY A 262 28.64 -1.64 -7.16
C GLY A 262 29.34 -1.88 -5.84
N GLY A 263 29.13 -0.97 -4.86
CA GLY A 263 29.60 -1.20 -3.48
C GLY A 263 29.09 -2.56 -2.99
N ASP A 264 30.02 -3.36 -2.52
CA ASP A 264 29.84 -4.71 -1.98
C ASP A 264 28.61 -4.80 -1.06
N ILE A 265 27.55 -5.50 -1.54
CA ILE A 265 26.26 -5.66 -0.85
C ILE A 265 26.25 -6.96 -0.03
N SER A 266 27.40 -7.66 0.01
CA SER A 266 27.62 -8.87 0.77
C SER A 266 27.34 -8.64 2.26
N GLY A 267 26.17 -9.15 2.73
CA GLY A 267 25.80 -9.17 4.15
C GLY A 267 24.74 -8.14 4.60
N ALA A 268 24.36 -7.16 3.79
CA ALA A 268 23.31 -6.22 4.18
C ALA A 268 21.90 -6.82 4.05
N VAL A 269 21.09 -6.69 5.10
CA VAL A 269 19.66 -7.06 5.08
C VAL A 269 18.83 -5.93 4.52
N LEU A 270 18.03 -6.21 3.51
CA LEU A 270 17.01 -5.29 2.99
C LEU A 270 15.76 -5.41 3.86
N VAL A 271 15.19 -4.28 4.25
CA VAL A 271 13.96 -4.24 5.07
C VAL A 271 12.95 -3.32 4.44
N SER A 272 11.77 -3.85 4.17
CA SER A 272 10.64 -3.07 3.66
C SER A 272 9.35 -3.40 4.38
N THR A 273 8.37 -2.52 4.23
CA THR A 273 7.00 -2.73 4.73
C THR A 273 6.03 -2.40 3.61
N LEU A 274 5.23 -3.37 3.21
CA LEU A 274 4.06 -3.19 2.36
C LEU A 274 2.83 -2.96 3.26
N SER A 275 2.18 -1.81 3.12
CA SER A 275 0.96 -1.47 3.88
C SER A 275 -0.25 -1.48 2.95
N LEU A 276 -1.21 -2.35 3.23
CA LEU A 276 -2.47 -2.48 2.53
C LEU A 276 -3.58 -1.89 3.41
N VAL A 277 -4.23 -0.84 2.94
CA VAL A 277 -5.11 0.00 3.77
C VAL A 277 -6.51 0.05 3.19
N ASP A 278 -7.49 -0.49 3.93
CA ASP A 278 -8.92 -0.32 3.63
C ASP A 278 -9.47 0.81 4.50
N LEU A 279 -9.81 1.94 3.87
CA LEU A 279 -10.32 3.11 4.57
C LEU A 279 -11.83 3.01 4.82
N ALA A 280 -12.30 3.64 5.89
CA ALA A 280 -13.71 3.88 6.15
C ALA A 280 -14.39 4.63 4.99
N GLY A 281 -15.71 4.67 4.97
CA GLY A 281 -16.47 5.39 3.97
C GLY A 281 -16.25 6.90 4.04
N SER A 282 -16.09 7.54 2.88
CA SER A 282 -15.79 8.98 2.75
C SER A 282 -17.05 9.86 2.65
N GLU A 283 -18.23 9.28 2.75
CA GLU A 283 -19.51 9.98 2.69
C GLU A 283 -19.72 10.94 3.87
N ASN A 284 -20.52 11.98 3.64
CA ASN A 284 -20.83 12.95 4.66
C ASN A 284 -21.89 12.40 5.64
N VAL A 285 -21.54 12.32 6.94
CA VAL A 285 -22.46 11.87 8.02
C VAL A 285 -23.76 12.69 8.09
N ARG A 286 -23.75 13.95 7.65
CA ARG A 286 -24.98 14.77 7.61
C ARG A 286 -26.05 14.17 6.73
N ASN A 287 -25.68 13.43 5.70
CA ASN A 287 -26.60 12.81 4.76
C ASN A 287 -27.18 11.48 5.28
N THR A 288 -26.64 10.93 6.40
CA THR A 288 -27.07 9.62 6.94
C THR A 288 -28.23 9.69 7.95
N GLY A 289 -28.68 10.89 8.34
CA GLY A 289 -29.77 11.07 9.33
C GLY A 289 -29.43 10.61 10.76
N ALA A 290 -28.14 10.36 11.07
CA ALA A 290 -27.68 9.86 12.36
C ALA A 290 -27.89 10.89 13.48
N LYS A 291 -28.33 10.43 14.68
CA LYS A 291 -28.55 11.25 15.88
C LYS A 291 -27.78 10.69 17.07
N GLY A 292 -27.48 11.55 18.06
CA GLY A 292 -26.89 11.17 19.36
C GLY A 292 -25.49 10.55 19.26
N VAL A 293 -25.29 9.36 19.83
CA VAL A 293 -23.99 8.66 19.85
C VAL A 293 -23.50 8.34 18.43
N ARG A 294 -24.41 7.97 17.51
CA ARG A 294 -24.08 7.69 16.10
C ARG A 294 -23.57 8.93 15.36
N LEU A 295 -24.08 10.13 15.72
CA LEU A 295 -23.59 11.39 15.14
C LEU A 295 -22.15 11.69 15.60
N ARG A 296 -21.81 11.43 16.87
CA ARG A 296 -20.44 11.58 17.40
C ARG A 296 -19.47 10.57 16.76
N GLU A 297 -19.88 9.32 16.65
CA GLU A 297 -19.12 8.26 15.98
C GLU A 297 -18.82 8.66 14.53
N GLY A 298 -19.86 8.98 13.76
CA GLY A 298 -19.71 9.45 12.38
C GLY A 298 -18.87 10.73 12.28
N GLY A 299 -18.94 11.62 13.29
CA GLY A 299 -18.08 12.80 13.39
C GLY A 299 -16.59 12.45 13.50
N ASN A 300 -16.22 11.43 14.26
CA ASN A 300 -14.82 11.00 14.41
C ASN A 300 -14.32 10.25 13.17
N ILE A 301 -15.15 9.43 12.51
CA ILE A 301 -14.84 8.77 11.24
C ILE A 301 -14.55 9.83 10.17
N ASN A 302 -15.46 10.80 10.02
CA ASN A 302 -15.27 11.90 9.08
C ASN A 302 -14.08 12.77 9.43
N LYS A 303 -13.76 12.96 10.74
CA LYS A 303 -12.58 13.69 11.18
C LYS A 303 -11.30 13.08 10.60
N SER A 304 -11.14 11.77 10.66
CA SER A 304 -9.95 11.10 10.14
C SER A 304 -9.77 11.32 8.63
N LEU A 305 -10.85 11.16 7.84
CA LEU A 305 -10.82 11.35 6.39
C LEU A 305 -10.76 12.83 5.98
N LEU A 306 -11.42 13.72 6.69
CA LEU A 306 -11.29 15.18 6.50
C LEU A 306 -9.86 15.65 6.80
N THR A 307 -9.26 15.13 7.88
CA THR A 307 -7.86 15.41 8.20
C THR A 307 -6.93 14.88 7.10
N LEU A 308 -7.18 13.67 6.59
CA LEU A 308 -6.41 13.11 5.48
C LEU A 308 -6.52 13.98 4.23
N SER A 309 -7.71 14.40 3.86
CA SER A 309 -7.94 15.29 2.72
C SER A 309 -7.23 16.64 2.92
N GLY A 310 -7.31 17.23 4.13
CA GLY A 310 -6.61 18.46 4.47
C GLY A 310 -5.09 18.33 4.44
N VAL A 311 -4.55 17.21 4.90
CA VAL A 311 -3.12 16.88 4.82
C VAL A 311 -2.68 16.82 3.35
N ILE A 312 -3.40 16.07 2.50
CA ILE A 312 -3.10 15.94 1.07
C ILE A 312 -3.17 17.29 0.36
N GLN A 313 -4.20 18.10 0.62
CA GLN A 313 -4.32 19.44 0.05
C GLN A 313 -3.18 20.37 0.49
N THR A 314 -2.79 20.30 1.78
CA THR A 314 -1.69 21.11 2.30
C THR A 314 -0.35 20.70 1.67
N LEU A 315 -0.10 19.38 1.54
CA LEU A 315 1.09 18.86 0.88
C LEU A 315 1.14 19.28 -0.61
N SER A 316 0.01 19.15 -1.30
CA SER A 316 -0.14 19.61 -2.69
C SER A 316 0.18 21.09 -2.83
N ALA A 317 -0.36 21.94 -1.93
CA ALA A 317 -0.14 23.38 -1.96
C ALA A 317 1.29 23.80 -1.57
N ASN A 318 2.02 22.97 -0.83
CA ASN A 318 3.41 23.20 -0.42
C ASN A 318 4.43 22.89 -1.50
N GLN A 319 4.07 22.10 -2.52
CA GLN A 319 5.00 21.72 -3.57
C GLN A 319 5.47 22.93 -4.38
N GLY A 320 6.79 23.06 -4.50
CA GLY A 320 7.42 24.14 -5.27
C GLY A 320 7.37 25.54 -4.65
N LYS A 321 6.96 25.68 -3.37
CA LYS A 321 6.87 26.98 -2.69
C LYS A 321 7.91 27.11 -1.56
N ALA A 322 8.64 28.20 -1.54
CA ALA A 322 9.39 28.64 -0.37
C ALA A 322 8.40 29.08 0.73
N GLY A 323 8.49 28.49 1.94
CA GLY A 323 7.57 28.77 3.05
C GLY A 323 6.42 27.76 3.12
N SER A 324 6.74 26.49 3.38
CA SER A 324 5.74 25.43 3.51
C SER A 324 4.84 25.62 4.72
N ARG A 325 3.51 25.49 4.51
CA ARG A 325 2.53 25.45 5.61
C ARG A 325 2.75 24.21 6.45
N HIS A 326 2.59 24.34 7.77
CA HIS A 326 2.64 23.18 8.67
C HIS A 326 1.55 22.16 8.34
N VAL A 327 1.94 20.90 8.17
CA VAL A 327 1.03 19.79 7.84
C VAL A 327 0.60 19.09 9.12
N ARG A 328 -0.71 19.05 9.38
CA ARG A 328 -1.28 18.59 10.65
C ARG A 328 -1.49 17.06 10.69
N PHE A 329 -0.42 16.28 10.59
CA PHE A 329 -0.52 14.82 10.66
C PHE A 329 -1.06 14.29 12.00
N ARG A 330 -0.87 15.04 13.10
CA ARG A 330 -1.23 14.59 14.46
C ARG A 330 -2.70 14.83 14.82
N ASP A 331 -3.48 15.46 13.95
CA ASP A 331 -4.90 15.74 14.21
C ASP A 331 -5.77 14.48 14.12
N SER A 332 -5.27 13.39 13.49
CA SER A 332 -5.90 12.07 13.44
C SER A 332 -4.86 10.95 13.58
N LYS A 333 -5.29 9.83 14.18
CA LYS A 333 -4.48 8.60 14.26
C LYS A 333 -4.16 8.06 12.86
N LEU A 334 -5.13 8.12 11.94
CA LEU A 334 -4.95 7.69 10.55
C LEU A 334 -3.83 8.48 9.87
N THR A 335 -3.90 9.81 9.85
CA THR A 335 -2.90 10.64 9.18
C THR A 335 -1.53 10.51 9.81
N ARG A 336 -1.45 10.31 11.12
CA ARG A 336 -0.19 10.05 11.80
C ARG A 336 0.45 8.73 11.36
N LEU A 337 -0.36 7.66 11.21
CA LEU A 337 0.13 6.34 10.74
C LEU A 337 0.47 6.33 9.25
N LEU A 338 -0.23 7.13 8.44
CA LEU A 338 0.02 7.25 7.01
C LEU A 338 1.10 8.29 6.66
N GLN A 339 1.63 9.03 7.65
CA GLN A 339 2.67 10.04 7.41
C GLN A 339 3.86 9.50 6.61
N PRO A 340 4.46 8.32 6.93
CA PRO A 340 5.56 7.76 6.15
C PRO A 340 5.18 7.47 4.68
N SER A 341 3.94 7.10 4.43
CA SER A 341 3.40 6.82 3.09
C SER A 341 3.18 8.08 2.25
N LEU A 342 2.90 9.21 2.88
CA LEU A 342 2.55 10.46 2.19
C LEU A 342 3.74 11.40 1.97
N VAL A 343 4.75 11.37 2.86
CA VAL A 343 5.92 12.28 2.80
C VAL A 343 7.25 11.60 3.04
N GLY A 344 7.24 10.31 3.34
CA GLY A 344 8.43 9.54 3.70
C GLY A 344 8.98 8.70 2.56
N ASN A 345 9.79 7.71 2.95
CA ASN A 345 10.40 6.72 2.07
C ASN A 345 9.39 5.62 1.72
N CYS A 346 8.50 5.88 0.77
CA CYS A 346 7.44 4.94 0.40
C CYS A 346 6.98 5.15 -1.05
N ARG A 347 6.77 4.05 -1.78
CA ARG A 347 6.05 4.06 -3.04
C ARG A 347 4.56 3.91 -2.75
N THR A 348 3.77 4.91 -3.10
CA THR A 348 2.37 5.00 -2.68
C THR A 348 1.42 5.00 -3.87
N SER A 349 0.36 4.19 -3.78
CA SER A 349 -0.79 4.21 -4.68
C SER A 349 -2.10 4.43 -3.94
N VAL A 350 -2.96 5.21 -4.55
CA VAL A 350 -4.32 5.50 -4.10
C VAL A 350 -5.31 4.93 -5.10
N ILE A 351 -6.18 4.04 -4.66
CA ILE A 351 -7.26 3.49 -5.47
C ILE A 351 -8.56 4.15 -5.03
N CYS A 352 -9.07 5.04 -5.85
CA CYS A 352 -10.32 5.74 -5.64
C CYS A 352 -11.47 4.88 -6.18
N CYS A 353 -12.18 4.20 -5.28
CA CYS A 353 -13.35 3.39 -5.62
C CYS A 353 -14.59 4.28 -5.70
N ILE A 354 -15.30 4.20 -6.81
CA ILE A 354 -16.51 5.00 -7.08
C ILE A 354 -17.68 4.13 -7.56
N THR A 355 -18.91 4.61 -7.34
CA THR A 355 -20.11 4.06 -7.94
C THR A 355 -20.46 4.84 -9.21
N PRO A 356 -20.94 4.17 -10.26
CA PRO A 356 -21.42 4.86 -11.46
C PRO A 356 -22.80 5.47 -11.27
N SER A 357 -23.52 5.23 -10.16
CA SER A 357 -24.88 5.66 -9.91
C SER A 357 -24.99 7.19 -9.78
N ALA A 358 -26.01 7.77 -10.41
CA ALA A 358 -26.33 9.19 -10.33
C ALA A 358 -26.74 9.61 -8.89
N GLU A 359 -27.36 8.71 -8.14
CA GLU A 359 -27.80 8.94 -6.74
C GLU A 359 -26.62 9.38 -5.84
N HIS A 360 -25.42 8.90 -6.16
CA HIS A 360 -24.20 9.15 -5.39
C HIS A 360 -23.19 10.07 -6.11
N ALA A 361 -23.67 10.89 -7.05
CA ALA A 361 -22.80 11.71 -7.88
C ALA A 361 -21.95 12.72 -7.07
N GLU A 362 -22.49 13.28 -5.99
CA GLU A 362 -21.78 14.26 -5.16
C GLU A 362 -20.63 13.61 -4.37
N GLU A 363 -20.85 12.43 -3.80
CA GLU A 363 -19.80 11.65 -3.12
C GLU A 363 -18.72 11.22 -4.11
N THR A 364 -19.12 10.81 -5.32
CA THR A 364 -18.17 10.49 -6.38
C THR A 364 -17.35 11.70 -6.79
N ARG A 365 -17.95 12.88 -6.98
CA ARG A 365 -17.20 14.12 -7.26
C ARG A 365 -16.27 14.50 -6.13
N SER A 366 -16.69 14.27 -4.86
CA SER A 366 -15.81 14.48 -3.69
C SER A 366 -14.59 13.57 -3.72
N THR A 367 -14.80 12.28 -4.04
CA THR A 367 -13.73 11.29 -4.22
C THR A 367 -12.77 11.69 -5.35
N LEU A 368 -13.29 12.16 -6.49
CA LEU A 368 -12.47 12.61 -7.61
C LEU A 368 -11.66 13.88 -7.30
N ARG A 369 -12.19 14.81 -6.50
CA ARG A 369 -11.43 15.97 -6.01
C ARG A 369 -10.27 15.55 -5.10
N PHE A 370 -10.50 14.57 -4.23
CA PHE A 370 -9.45 13.97 -3.42
C PHE A 370 -8.38 13.31 -4.31
N ALA A 371 -8.79 12.52 -5.31
CA ALA A 371 -7.92 11.87 -6.27
C ALA A 371 -7.04 12.88 -7.02
N ALA A 372 -7.62 13.96 -7.53
CA ALA A 372 -6.89 15.03 -8.21
C ALA A 372 -5.83 15.70 -7.31
N SER A 373 -6.16 15.91 -6.02
CA SER A 373 -5.19 16.46 -5.07
C SER A 373 -4.08 15.45 -4.75
N ALA A 374 -4.40 14.17 -4.60
CA ALA A 374 -3.42 13.11 -4.33
C ALA A 374 -2.44 12.90 -5.49
N LYS A 375 -2.89 13.03 -6.73
CA LYS A 375 -2.05 12.90 -7.95
C LYS A 375 -0.90 13.92 -8.01
N THR A 376 -1.01 15.03 -7.32
CA THR A 376 0.07 16.03 -7.28
C THR A 376 1.20 15.66 -6.32
N LEU A 377 0.99 14.73 -5.39
CA LEU A 377 1.97 14.40 -4.36
C LEU A 377 3.17 13.66 -4.92
N THR A 378 4.33 13.94 -4.35
CA THR A 378 5.58 13.24 -4.62
C THR A 378 6.16 12.68 -3.33
N THR A 379 6.64 11.44 -3.39
CA THR A 379 7.36 10.77 -2.32
C THR A 379 8.81 10.53 -2.74
N GLN A 380 9.67 10.29 -1.78
CA GLN A 380 11.07 9.95 -2.04
C GLN A 380 11.26 8.48 -1.68
N THR A 381 11.87 7.71 -2.56
CA THR A 381 12.12 6.30 -2.31
C THR A 381 13.62 6.02 -2.15
N LYS A 382 13.94 5.21 -1.13
CA LYS A 382 15.28 4.70 -0.85
C LYS A 382 15.18 3.26 -0.37
N VAL A 383 16.07 2.42 -0.79
CA VAL A 383 16.23 1.08 -0.23
C VAL A 383 16.69 1.21 1.23
N ARG A 384 15.98 0.52 2.13
CA ARG A 384 16.33 0.47 3.55
C ARG A 384 17.19 -0.77 3.83
N LYS A 385 18.37 -0.53 4.41
CA LYS A 385 19.34 -1.58 4.76
C LYS A 385 19.53 -1.62 6.28
N THR A 386 19.65 -2.80 6.86
CA THR A 386 20.07 -3.06 8.23
C THR A 386 21.21 -4.07 8.25
N LYS A 387 21.84 -4.26 9.41
CA LYS A 387 23.00 -5.17 9.52
C LYS A 387 22.58 -6.61 9.72
N ASP A 388 21.46 -6.84 10.44
CA ASP A 388 21.02 -8.17 10.83
C ASP A 388 19.52 -8.36 10.56
N LEU A 389 19.10 -9.62 10.34
CA LEU A 389 17.69 -10.02 10.35
C LEU A 389 17.12 -9.85 11.77
N SER A 390 15.88 -9.36 11.87
CA SER A 390 15.20 -9.15 13.16
C SER A 390 14.50 -10.43 13.62
N PHE A 391 15.27 -11.45 14.02
CA PHE A 391 14.72 -12.69 14.63
C PHE A 391 14.19 -12.42 16.03
#